data_01c27b54c1a68e509ad9193d69d77ed1
#
_entry.id   01c27b54c1a68e509ad9193d69d77ed1
#
_cell.length_a   1.000
_cell.length_b   1.000
_cell.length_c   1.000
_cell.angle_alpha   90.00
_cell.angle_beta   90.00
_cell.angle_gamma   90.00
#
_symmetry.space_group_name_H-M   'P 1'
#
loop_
_entity.id
_entity.type
_entity.pdbx_description
1 polymer ?
#
loop_
_entity_poly.entity_id
_entity_poly.type
_entity_poly.pdbx_seq_one_letter_code
_entity_poly.pdbx_strand_id
1 'polypeptide(L)'
;YLLTMYAGEKYRKDFTGALDKYVDLGPFKYGVYTNKIYVSIFKEHAHEYKKILSLSRQDKIRDTMYSEVLTTIAMYETGLAHELKREYGRLGRKLTSSETDKVFKDFEDNPAFLPQIEVARRKMASFDYGLRDTTHPKLEDYIGPVDADDFERFLGKKSADLAEQIERSKEVFKRLKDQ
;
A
#
# COMPACT_ATOMS: atom_id res chain seq x y z
N TYR A 1 8.23 8.28 -10.71
CA TYR A 1 6.94 7.56 -10.74
C TYR A 1 7.03 6.22 -11.50
N LEU A 2 7.49 6.21 -12.76
CA LEU A 2 7.62 4.95 -13.54
C LEU A 2 8.62 3.96 -12.94
N LEU A 3 9.76 4.41 -12.44
CA LEU A 3 10.76 3.55 -11.80
C LEU A 3 10.23 2.95 -10.49
N THR A 4 9.42 3.67 -9.73
CA THR A 4 8.82 3.20 -8.49
C THR A 4 7.73 2.14 -8.75
N MET A 5 6.94 2.32 -9.81
CA MET A 5 5.95 1.32 -10.23
C MET A 5 6.61 0.01 -10.69
N TYR A 6 7.66 0.11 -11.52
CA TYR A 6 8.36 -1.07 -12.03
C TYR A 6 9.07 -1.86 -10.93
N ALA A 7 9.68 -1.17 -9.98
CA ALA A 7 10.27 -1.80 -8.79
C ALA A 7 9.19 -2.48 -7.92
N GLY A 8 8.03 -1.85 -7.73
CA GLY A 8 6.92 -2.42 -6.97
C GLY A 8 6.35 -3.70 -7.55
N GLU A 9 6.28 -3.82 -8.87
CA GLU A 9 5.85 -5.07 -9.52
C GLU A 9 6.85 -6.21 -9.31
N LYS A 10 8.14 -5.92 -9.34
CA LYS A 10 9.19 -6.90 -9.09
C LYS A 10 9.08 -7.45 -7.66
N TYR A 11 9.02 -6.59 -6.65
CA TYR A 11 8.92 -7.01 -5.25
C TYR A 11 7.65 -7.83 -4.97
N ARG A 12 6.55 -7.46 -5.59
CA ARG A 12 5.31 -8.23 -5.53
C ARG A 12 5.45 -9.62 -6.13
N LYS A 13 6.11 -9.75 -7.30
CA LYS A 13 6.37 -11.04 -7.93
C LYS A 13 7.28 -11.91 -7.08
N ASP A 14 8.33 -11.34 -6.51
CA ASP A 14 9.26 -12.04 -5.63
C ASP A 14 8.54 -12.56 -4.38
N PHE A 15 7.68 -11.73 -3.77
CA PHE A 15 6.88 -12.12 -2.62
C PHE A 15 5.86 -13.22 -2.93
N THR A 16 5.08 -13.06 -3.97
CA THR A 16 4.10 -14.09 -4.38
C THR A 16 4.78 -15.38 -4.79
N GLY A 17 5.93 -15.31 -5.45
CA GLY A 17 6.78 -16.45 -5.76
C GLY A 17 7.33 -17.16 -4.50
N ALA A 18 7.69 -16.38 -3.47
CA ALA A 18 8.11 -16.93 -2.19
C ALA A 18 6.95 -17.65 -1.47
N LEU A 19 5.76 -17.06 -1.46
CA LEU A 19 4.55 -17.71 -0.94
C LEU A 19 4.26 -19.03 -1.65
N ASP A 20 4.40 -19.05 -2.97
CA ASP A 20 4.17 -20.27 -3.75
C ASP A 20 5.18 -21.37 -3.41
N LYS A 21 6.43 -21.01 -3.37
CA LYS A 21 7.55 -21.94 -3.22
C LYS A 21 7.71 -22.47 -1.79
N TYR A 22 7.47 -21.61 -0.78
CA TYR A 22 7.85 -21.88 0.60
C TYR A 22 6.68 -22.11 1.55
N VAL A 23 5.44 -21.79 1.16
CA VAL A 23 4.25 -21.90 2.03
C VAL A 23 3.31 -22.98 1.52
N ASP A 24 2.98 -23.91 2.43
CA ASP A 24 2.01 -24.98 2.17
C ASP A 24 0.60 -24.52 2.51
N LEU A 25 0.01 -23.75 1.60
CA LEU A 25 -1.35 -23.25 1.69
C LEU A 25 -1.91 -23.12 0.27
N GLY A 26 -3.20 -23.31 0.12
CA GLY A 26 -3.90 -23.17 -1.17
C GLY A 26 -3.80 -21.78 -1.80
N PRO A 27 -4.46 -21.55 -2.93
CA PRO A 27 -4.36 -20.29 -3.69
C PRO A 27 -4.80 -19.05 -2.91
N PHE A 28 -5.55 -19.22 -1.82
CA PHE A 28 -5.94 -18.11 -0.94
C PHE A 28 -4.77 -17.37 -0.28
N LYS A 29 -3.60 -18.03 -0.17
CA LYS A 29 -2.41 -17.46 0.47
C LYS A 29 -2.02 -16.08 -0.07
N TYR A 30 -2.15 -15.86 -1.38
CA TYR A 30 -1.79 -14.57 -1.99
C TYR A 30 -2.64 -13.42 -1.47
N GLY A 31 -3.97 -13.61 -1.43
CA GLY A 31 -4.90 -12.62 -0.88
C GLY A 31 -4.74 -12.42 0.63
N VAL A 32 -4.64 -13.51 1.38
CA VAL A 32 -4.49 -13.49 2.84
C VAL A 32 -3.23 -12.72 3.24
N TYR A 33 -2.09 -13.06 2.69
CA TYR A 33 -0.82 -12.46 3.11
C TYR A 33 -0.61 -11.05 2.55
N THR A 34 -1.15 -10.73 1.37
CA THR A 34 -1.20 -9.33 0.89
C THR A 34 -2.07 -8.47 1.81
N ASN A 35 -3.24 -8.96 2.25
CA ASN A 35 -4.06 -8.24 3.20
C ASN A 35 -3.39 -8.07 4.57
N LYS A 36 -2.64 -9.06 5.05
CA LYS A 36 -1.86 -8.92 6.29
C LYS A 36 -0.86 -7.76 6.21
N ILE A 37 -0.17 -7.59 5.08
CA ILE A 37 0.72 -6.45 4.85
C ILE A 37 -0.08 -5.13 4.94
N TYR A 38 -1.22 -5.03 4.28
CA TYR A 38 -2.04 -3.83 4.30
C TYR A 38 -2.55 -3.50 5.71
N VAL A 39 -3.09 -4.50 6.41
CA VAL A 39 -3.54 -4.32 7.81
C VAL A 39 -2.40 -3.92 8.73
N SER A 40 -1.20 -4.47 8.55
CA SER A 40 -0.03 -4.07 9.32
C SER A 40 0.35 -2.61 9.07
N ILE A 41 0.32 -2.14 7.82
CA ILE A 41 0.75 -0.78 7.46
C ILE A 41 -0.34 0.25 7.74
N PHE A 42 -1.57 0.06 7.26
CA PHE A 42 -2.63 1.06 7.33
C PHE A 42 -3.95 0.58 7.96
N LYS A 43 -3.91 -0.55 8.69
CA LYS A 43 -4.99 -1.07 9.52
C LYS A 43 -6.27 -1.49 8.80
N GLU A 44 -6.26 -1.58 7.47
CA GLU A 44 -7.43 -1.89 6.66
C GLU A 44 -7.14 -3.02 5.67
N HIS A 45 -8.16 -3.85 5.42
CA HIS A 45 -8.11 -4.81 4.33
C HIS A 45 -8.28 -4.10 2.98
N ALA A 46 -7.83 -4.74 1.91
CA ALA A 46 -7.96 -4.22 0.56
C ALA A 46 -9.39 -3.81 0.18
N HIS A 47 -10.40 -4.58 0.60
CA HIS A 47 -11.80 -4.28 0.31
C HIS A 47 -12.34 -3.10 1.13
N GLU A 48 -11.91 -2.95 2.39
CA GLU A 48 -12.26 -1.80 3.24
C GLU A 48 -11.68 -0.52 2.64
N TYR A 49 -10.41 -0.54 2.26
CA TYR A 49 -9.74 0.58 1.61
C TYR A 49 -10.44 0.99 0.31
N LYS A 50 -10.80 0.03 -0.55
CA LYS A 50 -11.58 0.32 -1.76
C LYS A 50 -12.91 0.98 -1.46
N LYS A 51 -13.60 0.54 -0.42
CA LYS A 51 -14.88 1.11 0.01
C LYS A 51 -14.74 2.55 0.50
N ILE A 52 -13.71 2.82 1.32
CA ILE A 52 -13.42 4.16 1.84
C ILE A 52 -13.20 5.15 0.70
N LEU A 53 -12.41 4.76 -0.31
CA LEU A 53 -12.09 5.61 -1.45
C LEU A 53 -13.12 5.54 -2.60
N SER A 54 -14.22 4.83 -2.41
CA SER A 54 -15.24 4.61 -3.45
C SER A 54 -14.66 4.05 -4.77
N LEU A 55 -13.63 3.21 -4.67
CA LEU A 55 -12.98 2.59 -5.82
C LEU A 55 -13.83 1.48 -6.43
N SER A 56 -13.80 1.38 -7.75
CA SER A 56 -14.43 0.28 -8.47
C SER A 56 -13.69 -1.05 -8.25
N ARG A 57 -14.33 -2.16 -8.63
CA ARG A 57 -13.70 -3.49 -8.54
C ARG A 57 -12.43 -3.59 -9.39
N GLN A 58 -12.36 -2.86 -10.50
CA GLN A 58 -11.26 -2.90 -11.46
C GLN A 58 -10.07 -2.04 -11.04
N ASP A 59 -10.31 -1.04 -10.18
CA ASP A 59 -9.26 -0.12 -9.74
C ASP A 59 -8.21 -0.84 -8.92
N LYS A 60 -6.95 -0.55 -9.22
CA LYS A 60 -5.82 -1.09 -8.47
C LYS A 60 -5.55 -0.19 -7.27
N ILE A 61 -5.65 -0.76 -6.08
CA ILE A 61 -5.43 -0.04 -4.80
C ILE A 61 -4.09 0.69 -4.78
N ARG A 62 -3.04 0.06 -5.29
CA ARG A 62 -1.68 0.62 -5.25
C ARG A 62 -1.51 1.86 -6.11
N ASP A 63 -2.32 2.03 -7.16
CA ASP A 63 -2.28 3.22 -8.01
C ASP A 63 -2.77 4.48 -7.27
N THR A 64 -3.45 4.30 -6.15
CA THR A 64 -3.99 5.37 -5.31
C THR A 64 -3.15 5.66 -4.07
N MET A 65 -2.06 4.93 -3.84
CA MET A 65 -1.22 5.05 -2.65
C MET A 65 -0.06 6.02 -2.86
N TYR A 66 0.36 6.65 -1.77
CA TYR A 66 1.56 7.50 -1.76
C TYR A 66 2.83 6.68 -1.92
N SER A 67 3.88 7.32 -2.44
CA SER A 67 5.19 6.69 -2.68
C SER A 67 5.80 6.10 -1.41
N GLU A 68 5.63 6.76 -0.27
CA GLU A 68 6.12 6.30 1.03
C GLU A 68 5.41 5.01 1.48
N VAL A 69 4.10 4.93 1.23
CA VAL A 69 3.31 3.72 1.53
C VAL A 69 3.72 2.57 0.61
N LEU A 70 3.88 2.84 -0.70
CA LEU A 70 4.36 1.85 -1.66
C LEU A 70 5.77 1.35 -1.32
N THR A 71 6.66 2.23 -0.86
CA THR A 71 8.01 1.86 -0.41
C THR A 71 7.94 0.96 0.82
N THR A 72 7.05 1.26 1.77
CA THR A 72 6.85 0.41 2.96
C THR A 72 6.28 -0.96 2.58
N ILE A 73 5.33 -1.03 1.65
CA ILE A 73 4.82 -2.30 1.12
C ILE A 73 5.94 -3.10 0.46
N ALA A 74 6.78 -2.47 -0.35
CA ALA A 74 7.91 -3.12 -1.02
C ALA A 74 8.94 -3.67 0.00
N MET A 75 9.19 -2.94 1.09
CA MET A 75 10.02 -3.40 2.20
C MET A 75 9.45 -4.68 2.83
N TYR A 76 8.14 -4.70 3.13
CA TYR A 76 7.47 -5.89 3.63
C TYR A 76 7.58 -7.07 2.66
N GLU A 77 7.26 -6.86 1.39
CA GLU A 77 7.29 -7.91 0.37
C GLU A 77 8.70 -8.52 0.22
N THR A 78 9.71 -7.66 0.18
CA THR A 78 11.11 -8.11 0.06
C THR A 78 11.59 -8.82 1.33
N GLY A 79 11.34 -8.23 2.49
CA GLY A 79 11.78 -8.79 3.77
C GLY A 79 11.09 -10.11 4.08
N LEU A 80 9.76 -10.18 3.90
CA LEU A 80 9.01 -11.42 4.11
C LEU A 80 9.42 -12.53 3.14
N ALA A 81 9.65 -12.20 1.87
CA ALA A 81 10.16 -13.19 0.91
C ALA A 81 11.50 -13.80 1.36
N HIS A 82 12.39 -12.97 1.91
CA HIS A 82 13.67 -13.41 2.44
C HIS A 82 13.49 -14.27 3.69
N GLU A 83 12.64 -13.85 4.64
CA GLU A 83 12.39 -14.60 5.88
C GLU A 83 11.72 -15.96 5.61
N LEU A 84 10.74 -16.01 4.71
CA LEU A 84 10.10 -17.26 4.29
C LEU A 84 11.10 -18.23 3.67
N LYS A 85 12.02 -17.74 2.85
CA LYS A 85 13.11 -18.55 2.29
C LYS A 85 14.04 -19.08 3.37
N ARG A 86 14.40 -18.24 4.33
CA ARG A 86 15.28 -18.62 5.45
C ARG A 86 14.64 -19.73 6.30
N GLU A 87 13.38 -19.56 6.68
CA GLU A 87 12.66 -20.56 7.47
C GLU A 87 12.41 -21.85 6.70
N TYR A 88 12.12 -21.80 5.41
CA TYR A 88 12.07 -22.98 4.56
C TYR A 88 13.39 -23.76 4.57
N GLY A 89 14.52 -23.06 4.45
CA GLY A 89 15.85 -23.67 4.52
C GLY A 89 16.13 -24.33 5.89
N ARG A 90 15.66 -23.70 6.98
CA ARG A 90 15.81 -24.24 8.34
C ARG A 90 14.94 -25.48 8.57
N LEU A 91 13.71 -25.49 8.05
CA LEU A 91 12.74 -26.57 8.25
C LEU A 91 12.94 -27.75 7.27
N GLY A 92 13.54 -27.52 6.12
CA GLY A 92 13.67 -28.51 5.04
C GLY A 92 12.33 -28.88 4.38
N ARG A 93 11.25 -28.15 4.66
CA ARG A 93 9.91 -28.34 4.10
C ARG A 93 9.16 -27.00 4.02
N LYS A 94 8.05 -26.99 3.29
CA LYS A 94 7.17 -25.81 3.25
C LYS A 94 6.63 -25.48 4.63
N LEU A 95 6.44 -24.18 4.88
CA LEU A 95 5.86 -23.66 6.10
C LEU A 95 4.36 -23.91 6.13
N THR A 96 3.84 -24.29 7.28
CA THR A 96 2.40 -24.30 7.57
C THR A 96 1.87 -22.89 7.70
N SER A 97 0.53 -22.72 7.74
CA SER A 97 -0.10 -21.43 7.99
C SER A 97 0.38 -20.79 9.28
N SER A 98 0.41 -21.55 10.38
CA SER A 98 0.84 -21.05 11.69
C SER A 98 2.31 -20.61 11.71
N GLU A 99 3.20 -21.36 11.06
CA GLU A 99 4.62 -20.98 10.93
C GLU A 99 4.78 -19.71 10.07
N THR A 100 4.01 -19.61 9.00
CA THR A 100 4.00 -18.43 8.16
C THR A 100 3.48 -17.21 8.91
N ASP A 101 2.41 -17.36 9.68
CA ASP A 101 1.85 -16.29 10.51
C ASP A 101 2.83 -15.81 11.57
N LYS A 102 3.63 -16.73 12.14
CA LYS A 102 4.71 -16.38 13.04
C LYS A 102 5.79 -15.54 12.34
N VAL A 103 6.22 -15.92 11.15
CA VAL A 103 7.18 -15.14 10.36
C VAL A 103 6.66 -13.71 10.12
N PHE A 104 5.39 -13.56 9.77
CA PHE A 104 4.77 -12.24 9.61
C PHE A 104 4.78 -11.43 10.89
N LYS A 105 4.42 -12.04 12.01
CA LYS A 105 4.41 -11.35 13.31
C LYS A 105 5.80 -10.95 13.74
N ASP A 106 6.77 -11.83 13.66
CA ASP A 106 8.15 -11.54 14.01
C ASP A 106 8.73 -10.40 13.14
N PHE A 107 8.30 -10.31 11.88
CA PHE A 107 8.68 -9.23 10.99
C PHE A 107 7.99 -7.90 11.38
N GLU A 108 6.69 -7.91 11.65
CA GLU A 108 5.92 -6.75 12.07
C GLU A 108 6.43 -6.16 13.39
N ASP A 109 6.77 -7.02 14.35
CA ASP A 109 7.24 -6.65 15.68
C ASP A 109 8.72 -6.19 15.68
N ASN A 110 9.40 -6.22 14.54
CA ASN A 110 10.79 -5.81 14.45
C ASN A 110 10.93 -4.28 14.60
N PRO A 111 11.58 -3.79 15.66
CA PRO A 111 11.68 -2.36 15.93
C PRO A 111 12.44 -1.58 14.83
N ALA A 112 13.24 -2.24 14.01
CA ALA A 112 13.93 -1.59 12.90
C ALA A 112 12.99 -1.06 11.81
N PHE A 113 11.78 -1.61 11.69
CA PHE A 113 10.79 -1.20 10.68
C PHE A 113 9.73 -0.24 11.21
N LEU A 114 9.58 -0.11 12.52
CA LEU A 114 8.56 0.74 13.14
C LEU A 114 8.57 2.19 12.64
N PRO A 115 9.74 2.89 12.53
CA PRO A 115 9.74 4.27 12.08
C PRO A 115 9.17 4.43 10.66
N GLN A 116 9.47 3.50 9.77
CA GLN A 116 8.98 3.55 8.40
C GLN A 116 7.48 3.23 8.31
N ILE A 117 7.01 2.30 9.12
CA ILE A 117 5.57 1.98 9.23
C ILE A 117 4.79 3.18 9.76
N GLU A 118 5.32 3.88 10.77
CA GLU A 118 4.71 5.09 11.31
C GLU A 118 4.64 6.22 10.29
N VAL A 119 5.69 6.43 9.50
CA VAL A 119 5.68 7.41 8.41
C VAL A 119 4.58 7.07 7.41
N ALA A 120 4.46 5.81 6.99
CA ALA A 120 3.40 5.37 6.07
C ALA A 120 2.00 5.61 6.67
N ARG A 121 1.79 5.28 7.95
CA ARG A 121 0.51 5.52 8.66
C ARG A 121 0.15 7.00 8.73
N ARG A 122 1.12 7.86 9.08
CA ARG A 122 0.93 9.32 9.12
C ARG A 122 0.55 9.87 7.74
N LYS A 123 1.24 9.41 6.68
CA LYS A 123 0.91 9.81 5.31
C LYS A 123 -0.52 9.42 4.95
N MET A 124 -0.93 8.19 5.21
CA MET A 124 -2.30 7.73 4.93
C MET A 124 -3.34 8.52 5.73
N ALA A 125 -3.12 8.73 7.03
CA ALA A 125 -4.05 9.44 7.89
C ALA A 125 -4.19 10.93 7.53
N SER A 126 -3.07 11.63 7.35
CA SER A 126 -3.05 13.09 7.20
C SER A 126 -3.36 13.54 5.78
N PHE A 127 -2.80 12.84 4.78
CA PHE A 127 -2.96 13.27 3.38
C PHE A 127 -4.30 12.86 2.79
N ASP A 128 -4.81 11.69 3.14
CA ASP A 128 -6.10 11.27 2.61
C ASP A 128 -7.23 12.16 3.12
N TYR A 129 -7.19 12.59 4.38
CA TYR A 129 -8.16 13.53 4.92
C TYR A 129 -8.18 14.86 4.14
N GLY A 130 -7.00 15.41 3.79
CA GLY A 130 -6.91 16.68 3.06
C GLY A 130 -7.24 16.58 1.58
N LEU A 131 -6.89 15.45 0.92
CA LEU A 131 -6.97 15.31 -0.54
C LEU A 131 -8.29 14.71 -1.05
N ARG A 132 -8.95 13.88 -0.22
CA ARG A 132 -10.03 13.01 -0.68
C ARG A 132 -11.30 13.14 0.15
N ASP A 133 -11.35 14.07 1.09
CA ASP A 133 -12.41 14.16 2.11
C ASP A 133 -12.71 12.80 2.76
N THR A 134 -11.66 12.01 2.93
CA THR A 134 -11.75 10.63 3.39
C THR A 134 -11.09 10.50 4.75
N THR A 135 -11.78 9.92 5.69
CA THR A 135 -11.25 9.57 7.01
C THR A 135 -10.89 8.10 7.08
N HIS A 136 -9.72 7.81 7.66
CA HIS A 136 -9.33 6.47 8.05
C HIS A 136 -9.48 6.34 9.58
N PRO A 137 -10.65 5.94 10.12
CA PRO A 137 -10.89 5.95 11.57
C PRO A 137 -9.87 5.13 12.36
N LYS A 138 -9.35 4.06 11.77
CA LYS A 138 -8.33 3.21 12.39
C LYS A 138 -6.92 3.84 12.42
N LEU A 139 -6.74 4.99 11.76
CA LEU A 139 -5.49 5.74 11.71
C LEU A 139 -5.60 7.12 12.39
N GLU A 140 -6.70 7.39 13.08
CA GLU A 140 -6.96 8.68 13.73
C GLU A 140 -5.84 9.07 14.70
N ASP A 141 -5.29 8.12 15.43
CA ASP A 141 -4.18 8.34 16.37
C ASP A 141 -2.86 8.76 15.68
N TYR A 142 -2.76 8.59 14.37
CA TYR A 142 -1.60 8.98 13.57
C TYR A 142 -1.75 10.35 12.91
N ILE A 143 -2.91 11.00 13.06
CA ILE A 143 -3.13 12.36 12.57
C ILE A 143 -2.24 13.29 13.39
N GLY A 144 -1.38 14.03 12.72
CA GLY A 144 -0.45 14.97 13.34
C GLY A 144 -0.33 16.26 12.53
N PRO A 145 0.34 17.28 13.06
CA PRO A 145 0.64 18.48 12.30
C PRO A 145 1.45 18.10 11.06
N VAL A 146 1.01 18.58 9.92
CA VAL A 146 1.70 18.41 8.65
C VAL A 146 2.91 19.33 8.63
N ASP A 147 4.08 18.81 8.26
CA ASP A 147 5.27 19.61 8.05
C ASP A 147 5.02 20.68 6.97
N ALA A 148 5.60 21.87 7.13
CA ALA A 148 5.44 22.98 6.20
C ALA A 148 5.80 22.60 4.75
N ASP A 149 6.90 21.86 4.56
CA ASP A 149 7.34 21.39 3.25
C ASP A 149 6.37 20.38 2.62
N ASP A 150 5.78 19.50 3.44
CA ASP A 150 4.78 18.55 2.99
C ASP A 150 3.46 19.27 2.64
N PHE A 151 3.10 20.32 3.38
CA PHE A 151 1.94 21.17 3.08
C PHE A 151 2.11 21.94 1.78
N GLU A 152 3.28 22.51 1.53
CA GLU A 152 3.62 23.17 0.26
C GLU A 152 3.53 22.20 -0.93
N ARG A 153 4.08 21.00 -0.79
CA ARG A 153 3.95 19.94 -1.82
C ARG A 153 2.50 19.54 -2.06
N PHE A 154 1.70 19.49 -1.01
CA PHE A 154 0.29 19.19 -1.09
C PHE A 154 -0.47 20.26 -1.87
N LEU A 155 -0.23 21.55 -1.59
CA LEU A 155 -0.82 22.66 -2.34
C LEU A 155 -0.42 22.62 -3.81
N GLY A 156 0.85 22.32 -4.10
CA GLY A 156 1.35 22.17 -5.47
C GLY A 156 0.68 21.02 -6.22
N LYS A 157 0.48 19.85 -5.58
CA LYS A 157 -0.25 18.72 -6.18
C LYS A 157 -1.71 19.03 -6.41
N LYS A 158 -2.41 19.63 -5.45
CA LYS A 158 -3.81 20.05 -5.61
C LYS A 158 -3.98 21.03 -6.76
N SER A 159 -3.05 21.96 -6.93
CA SER A 159 -3.08 22.90 -8.04
C SER A 159 -2.85 22.22 -9.38
N ALA A 160 -1.95 21.23 -9.45
CA ALA A 160 -1.71 20.45 -10.66
C ALA A 160 -2.91 19.55 -11.02
N ASP A 161 -3.50 18.86 -10.03
CA ASP A 161 -4.69 18.02 -10.22
C ASP A 161 -5.91 18.86 -10.66
N LEU A 162 -6.08 20.05 -10.06
CA LEU A 162 -7.16 20.97 -10.45
C LEU A 162 -6.96 21.48 -11.88
N ALA A 163 -5.74 21.83 -12.27
CA ALA A 163 -5.42 22.26 -13.63
C ALA A 163 -5.71 21.16 -14.64
N GLU A 164 -5.36 19.91 -14.34
CA GLU A 164 -5.65 18.74 -15.18
C GLU A 164 -7.16 18.48 -15.28
N GLN A 165 -7.91 18.60 -14.18
CA GLN A 165 -9.37 18.48 -14.19
C GLN A 165 -10.04 19.57 -15.02
N ILE A 166 -9.56 20.81 -14.93
CA ILE A 166 -10.06 21.92 -15.75
C ILE A 166 -9.80 21.64 -17.23
N GLU A 167 -8.62 21.16 -17.59
CA GLU A 167 -8.27 20.87 -18.98
C GLU A 167 -9.13 19.73 -19.55
N ARG A 168 -9.31 18.65 -18.80
CA ARG A 168 -10.22 17.55 -19.17
C ARG A 168 -11.67 18.03 -19.36
N SER A 169 -12.13 18.92 -18.46
CA SER A 169 -13.47 19.50 -18.56
C SER A 169 -13.62 20.36 -19.83
N LYS A 170 -12.61 21.13 -20.21
CA LYS A 170 -12.62 21.91 -21.47
C LYS A 170 -12.75 21.00 -22.69
N GLU A 171 -12.03 19.88 -22.73
CA GLU A 171 -12.14 18.90 -23.82
C GLU A 171 -13.53 18.28 -23.93
N VAL A 172 -14.17 17.99 -22.79
CA VAL A 172 -15.55 17.48 -22.76
C VAL A 172 -16.53 18.53 -23.25
N PHE A 173 -16.44 19.78 -22.79
CA PHE A 173 -17.29 20.88 -23.24
C PHE A 173 -17.12 21.19 -24.73
N LYS A 174 -15.89 21.05 -25.25
CA LYS A 174 -15.64 21.24 -26.68
C LYS A 174 -16.36 20.19 -27.52
N ARG A 175 -16.29 18.93 -27.12
CA ARG A 175 -17.01 17.81 -27.78
C ARG A 175 -18.52 17.95 -27.72
N LEU A 176 -19.06 18.48 -26.62
CA LEU A 176 -20.51 18.72 -26.50
C LEU A 176 -21.02 19.91 -27.31
N LYS A 177 -20.14 20.88 -27.63
CA LYS A 177 -20.48 22.04 -28.43
C LYS A 177 -20.46 21.74 -29.92
N ASP A 178 -19.72 20.71 -30.34
CA ASP A 178 -19.56 20.30 -31.75
C ASP A 178 -20.61 19.23 -32.17
N GLN A 179 -21.57 18.90 -31.26
CA GLN A 179 -22.77 18.10 -31.54
C GLN A 179 -23.99 19.02 -31.77
#